data_e51b1b3ffbf360e25d6dd068b1e2cf4c
#
_entry.id   e51b1b3ffbf360e25d6dd068b1e2cf4c
#
_cell.length_a   1.000
_cell.length_b   1.000
_cell.length_c   1.000
_cell.angle_alpha   90.00
_cell.angle_beta   90.00
_cell.angle_gamma   90.00
#
_symmetry.space_group_name_H-M   'P 1'
#
loop_
_entity.id
_entity.type
_entity.pdbx_description
1 polymer ?
#
loop_
_entity_poly.entity_id
_entity_poly.type
_entity_poly.pdbx_seq_one_letter_code
_entity_poly.pdbx_strand_id
1 'polypeptide(L)'
;MLVHILLSPKLGEEQKLSSVTYPFLCVFSTKAVHLELVSDLSTSTFLAALKRFIARRGKPSKISSDCATTNFKGASKELKEIYKNAARIEKSSELCDYITSEGITWLFNPPTSPHYGGLWESNVKSMKFHLKRVLGSTLLTYEEFLTVLTQVEACMNSRPLCAMSSDPNDFSALTPGHFLIGAPLLAIPESDLSDVKSSRLKRWSLVQQTVQHFWKRWCAEYLTTLQQRAKWFRASPNLKCGDLVLIKNEQLPPNQWKIGRIALIHPGSDKKVRVATIHTAAGDFKRAVTKLCLIPNHD
;
A
#
# COMPACT_ATOMS: atom_id res chain seq x y z
N MET A 1 18.29 5.25 2.59
CA MET A 1 16.86 4.90 2.50
C MET A 1 16.41 4.45 3.89
N LEU A 2 15.42 5.11 4.48
CA LEU A 2 14.84 4.70 5.76
C LEU A 2 13.68 3.74 5.49
N VAL A 3 13.76 2.53 6.02
CA VAL A 3 12.75 1.48 5.87
C VAL A 3 12.14 1.17 7.22
N HIS A 4 10.83 1.07 7.29
CA HIS A 4 10.12 0.60 8.47
C HIS A 4 9.64 -0.82 8.26
N ILE A 5 9.86 -1.68 9.26
CA ILE A 5 9.49 -3.09 9.22
C ILE A 5 8.41 -3.35 10.26
N LEU A 6 7.31 -3.94 9.81
CA LEU A 6 6.28 -4.51 10.68
C LEU A 6 6.15 -6.00 10.37
N LEU A 7 6.27 -6.80 11.40
CA LEU A 7 5.91 -8.22 11.33
C LEU A 7 4.43 -8.35 11.65
N SER A 8 3.69 -8.95 10.73
CA SER A 8 2.27 -9.14 10.90
C SER A 8 1.96 -10.58 11.29
N PRO A 9 1.27 -10.82 12.40
CA PRO A 9 0.83 -12.17 12.76
C PRO A 9 -0.22 -12.70 11.78
N LYS A 10 -0.38 -14.01 11.81
CA LYS A 10 -1.26 -14.85 11.01
C LYS A 10 -2.62 -14.27 10.67
N LEU A 11 -3.12 -14.57 9.48
CA LEU A 11 -4.51 -14.40 9.08
C LEU A 11 -5.36 -15.55 9.66
N GLY A 12 -5.92 -15.36 10.87
CA GLY A 12 -6.96 -16.22 11.44
C GLY A 12 -6.53 -17.61 11.92
N GLU A 13 -7.06 -18.06 13.04
CA GLU A 13 -6.74 -19.33 13.69
C GLU A 13 -7.37 -20.57 13.02
N GLU A 14 -8.24 -20.41 12.03
CA GLU A 14 -9.10 -21.52 11.55
C GLU A 14 -8.70 -22.14 10.20
N GLN A 15 -7.61 -21.69 9.55
CA GLN A 15 -7.27 -22.22 8.22
C GLN A 15 -5.89 -22.90 8.15
N LYS A 16 -5.75 -23.94 7.33
CA LYS A 16 -4.49 -24.68 7.09
C LYS A 16 -3.30 -23.81 6.61
N LEU A 17 -3.53 -22.58 6.17
CA LEU A 17 -2.54 -21.52 5.99
C LEU A 17 -2.16 -20.80 7.29
N SER A 18 -2.56 -21.33 8.44
CA SER A 18 -2.36 -20.75 9.77
C SER A 18 -0.90 -20.55 10.19
N SER A 19 0.05 -21.05 9.43
CA SER A 19 1.48 -20.90 9.70
C SER A 19 2.17 -19.80 8.90
N VAL A 20 1.49 -19.17 7.93
CA VAL A 20 2.13 -18.21 7.02
C VAL A 20 1.99 -16.78 7.54
N THR A 21 3.11 -16.10 7.68
CA THR A 21 3.20 -14.70 8.11
C THR A 21 3.78 -13.87 6.97
N TYR A 22 3.39 -12.62 6.87
CA TYR A 22 3.97 -11.70 5.88
C TYR A 22 4.52 -10.45 6.57
N PRO A 23 5.81 -10.19 6.47
CA PRO A 23 6.36 -8.90 6.87
C PRO A 23 5.98 -7.82 5.86
N PHE A 24 5.70 -6.65 6.38
CA PHE A 24 5.40 -5.46 5.62
C PHE A 24 6.54 -4.47 5.80
N LEU A 25 7.13 -4.03 4.69
CA LEU A 25 8.17 -3.01 4.68
C LEU A 25 7.66 -1.77 3.93
N CYS A 26 7.84 -0.60 4.52
CA CYS A 26 7.48 0.66 3.90
C CYS A 26 8.69 1.58 3.82
N VAL A 27 8.95 2.16 2.67
CA VAL A 27 9.99 3.17 2.47
C VAL A 27 9.41 4.55 2.73
N PHE A 28 9.92 5.26 3.73
CA PHE A 28 9.35 6.54 4.16
C PHE A 28 9.34 7.61 3.08
N SER A 29 10.47 7.83 2.42
CA SER A 29 10.62 8.91 1.44
C SER A 29 9.75 8.72 0.21
N THR A 30 9.60 7.48 -0.26
CA THR A 30 8.88 7.14 -1.49
C THR A 30 7.47 6.64 -1.23
N LYS A 31 7.13 6.36 0.05
CA LYS A 31 5.91 5.67 0.46
C LYS A 31 5.71 4.32 -0.23
N ALA A 32 6.77 3.76 -0.83
CA ALA A 32 6.72 2.46 -1.47
C ALA A 32 6.54 1.34 -0.43
N VAL A 33 5.75 0.37 -0.80
CA VAL A 33 5.43 -0.81 0.01
C VAL A 33 6.19 -2.00 -0.55
N HIS A 34 6.67 -2.87 0.33
CA HIS A 34 7.19 -4.18 -0.02
C HIS A 34 6.59 -5.24 0.90
N LEU A 35 6.05 -6.29 0.29
CA LEU A 35 5.38 -7.40 0.96
C LEU A 35 6.18 -8.67 0.75
N GLU A 36 6.55 -9.35 1.81
CA GLU A 36 7.24 -10.64 1.76
C GLU A 36 6.40 -11.71 2.45
N LEU A 37 6.39 -12.89 1.88
CA LEU A 37 5.77 -14.07 2.46
C LEU A 37 6.82 -14.87 3.21
N VAL A 38 6.55 -15.18 4.48
CA VAL A 38 7.44 -15.97 5.34
C VAL A 38 6.68 -17.08 6.03
N SER A 39 7.36 -18.21 6.29
CA SER A 39 6.75 -19.39 6.91
C SER A 39 6.49 -19.19 8.40
N ASP A 40 7.36 -18.44 9.06
CA ASP A 40 7.32 -18.24 10.51
C ASP A 40 7.93 -16.88 10.91
N LEU A 41 7.99 -16.60 12.20
CA LEU A 41 8.56 -15.38 12.79
C LEU A 41 9.96 -15.60 13.39
N SER A 42 10.70 -16.62 12.95
CA SER A 42 12.06 -16.87 13.43
C SER A 42 13.04 -15.82 12.90
N THR A 43 14.18 -15.66 13.59
CA THR A 43 15.28 -14.77 13.19
C THR A 43 15.80 -15.14 11.81
N SER A 44 16.02 -16.42 11.57
CA SER A 44 16.54 -16.93 10.29
C SER A 44 15.61 -16.60 9.13
N THR A 45 14.31 -16.79 9.31
CA THR A 45 13.30 -16.47 8.30
C THR A 45 13.20 -14.97 8.06
N PHE A 46 13.30 -14.17 9.11
CA PHE A 46 13.36 -12.72 8.99
C PHE A 46 14.62 -12.26 8.22
N LEU A 47 15.79 -12.79 8.55
CA LEU A 47 17.05 -12.48 7.84
C LEU A 47 16.98 -12.88 6.36
N ALA A 48 16.37 -14.02 6.05
CA ALA A 48 16.12 -14.44 4.67
C ALA A 48 15.22 -13.43 3.92
N ALA A 49 14.15 -12.96 4.56
CA ALA A 49 13.27 -11.93 4.01
C ALA A 49 14.00 -10.60 3.80
N LEU A 50 14.82 -10.17 4.77
CA LEU A 50 15.66 -8.96 4.66
C LEU A 50 16.68 -9.07 3.51
N LYS A 51 17.33 -10.22 3.34
CA LYS A 51 18.25 -10.46 2.21
C LYS A 51 17.53 -10.39 0.87
N ARG A 52 16.31 -10.98 0.75
CA ARG A 52 15.49 -10.88 -0.47
C ARG A 52 15.05 -9.43 -0.74
N PHE A 53 14.72 -8.67 0.30
CA PHE A 53 14.41 -7.26 0.17
C PHE A 53 15.62 -6.47 -0.36
N ILE A 54 16.79 -6.65 0.26
CA ILE A 54 18.04 -5.96 -0.14
C ILE A 54 18.41 -6.29 -1.59
N ALA A 55 18.26 -7.56 -1.99
CA ALA A 55 18.56 -8.00 -3.35
C ALA A 55 17.63 -7.38 -4.41
N ARG A 56 16.37 -7.10 -4.06
CA ARG A 56 15.36 -6.55 -4.99
C ARG A 56 15.25 -5.03 -4.96
N ARG A 57 15.50 -4.40 -3.80
CA ARG A 57 15.21 -2.98 -3.56
C ARG A 57 16.43 -2.16 -3.18
N GLY A 58 17.59 -2.81 -3.04
CA GLY A 58 18.81 -2.21 -2.58
C GLY A 58 18.89 -2.12 -1.06
N LYS A 59 20.10 -1.89 -0.57
CA LYS A 59 20.43 -1.85 0.86
C LYS A 59 19.92 -0.56 1.52
N PRO A 60 19.09 -0.65 2.57
CA PRO A 60 18.66 0.52 3.32
C PRO A 60 19.79 1.02 4.21
N SER A 61 19.92 2.33 4.37
CA SER A 61 20.86 2.93 5.33
C SER A 61 20.32 2.87 6.76
N LYS A 62 19.01 2.91 6.91
CA LYS A 62 18.33 2.87 8.21
C LYS A 62 17.09 1.99 8.15
N ILE A 63 16.90 1.20 9.19
CA ILE A 63 15.69 0.41 9.42
C ILE A 63 15.04 0.90 10.70
N SER A 64 13.73 1.11 10.70
CA SER A 64 12.96 1.42 11.90
C SER A 64 11.94 0.32 12.14
N SER A 65 11.74 -0.07 13.40
CA SER A 65 10.72 -1.04 13.78
C SER A 65 10.07 -0.68 15.11
N ASP A 66 8.86 -1.20 15.35
CA ASP A 66 8.23 -1.11 16.65
C ASP A 66 9.00 -1.92 17.69
N CYS A 67 9.01 -1.40 18.93
CA CYS A 67 9.38 -2.18 20.09
C CYS A 67 8.22 -3.14 20.38
N ALA A 68 8.23 -4.31 19.77
CA ALA A 68 7.12 -5.26 19.69
C ALA A 68 6.66 -5.89 21.03
N THR A 69 6.89 -5.21 22.15
CA THR A 69 6.52 -5.70 23.49
C THR A 69 5.00 -5.77 23.72
N THR A 70 4.19 -5.00 22.99
CA THR A 70 2.73 -4.95 23.19
C THR A 70 1.94 -5.79 22.20
N ASN A 71 2.40 -5.94 20.95
CA ASN A 71 1.63 -6.62 19.90
C ASN A 71 1.94 -8.12 19.76
N PHE A 72 2.99 -8.61 20.40
CA PHE A 72 3.45 -9.99 20.27
C PHE A 72 3.42 -10.79 21.60
N LYS A 73 2.42 -10.54 22.43
CA LYS A 73 2.24 -11.33 23.69
C LYS A 73 2.15 -12.85 23.47
N GLY A 74 1.95 -13.31 22.25
CA GLY A 74 1.93 -14.72 21.86
C GLY A 74 3.09 -15.16 20.95
N ALA A 75 3.92 -14.24 20.47
CA ALA A 75 5.06 -14.62 19.65
C ALA A 75 6.18 -15.21 20.51
N SER A 76 6.83 -16.21 19.98
CA SER A 76 7.78 -17.08 20.67
C SER A 76 8.81 -16.32 21.52
N LYS A 77 9.31 -17.04 22.54
CA LYS A 77 10.40 -16.63 23.46
C LYS A 77 11.62 -16.06 22.69
N GLU A 78 11.85 -16.57 21.49
CA GLU A 78 12.93 -16.14 20.58
C GLU A 78 12.80 -14.69 20.11
N LEU A 79 11.60 -14.21 19.78
CA LEU A 79 11.43 -12.81 19.42
C LEU A 79 11.76 -11.88 20.60
N LYS A 80 11.39 -12.29 21.82
CA LYS A 80 11.77 -11.55 23.04
C LYS A 80 13.28 -11.55 23.25
N GLU A 81 13.95 -12.64 22.91
CA GLU A 81 15.42 -12.74 23.00
C GLU A 81 16.13 -11.91 21.94
N ILE A 82 15.62 -11.88 20.70
CA ILE A 82 16.13 -11.01 19.63
C ILE A 82 15.99 -9.55 20.03
N TYR A 83 14.81 -9.12 20.51
CA TYR A 83 14.61 -7.74 20.95
C TYR A 83 15.37 -7.41 22.24
N LYS A 84 15.52 -8.37 23.17
CA LYS A 84 16.32 -8.23 24.37
C LYS A 84 17.82 -8.13 24.03
N ASN A 85 18.27 -8.90 23.04
CA ASN A 85 19.63 -8.89 22.58
C ASN A 85 19.92 -7.68 21.67
N ALA A 86 18.98 -7.24 20.84
CA ALA A 86 19.05 -5.98 20.10
C ALA A 86 19.01 -4.76 21.03
N ALA A 87 18.31 -4.82 22.16
CA ALA A 87 18.36 -3.80 23.23
C ALA A 87 19.64 -3.85 24.07
N ARG A 88 20.35 -4.97 24.05
CA ARG A 88 21.68 -5.16 24.68
C ARG A 88 22.81 -5.03 23.66
N ILE A 89 22.72 -4.08 22.74
CA ILE A 89 23.57 -3.86 21.54
C ILE A 89 25.10 -3.77 21.83
N GLU A 90 25.63 -4.42 22.81
CA GLU A 90 27.08 -4.48 22.97
C GLU A 90 27.71 -5.84 22.70
N LYS A 91 26.96 -6.96 22.60
CA LYS A 91 27.58 -8.28 22.38
C LYS A 91 26.69 -9.28 21.65
N SER A 92 27.03 -9.55 20.37
CA SER A 92 26.86 -10.81 19.64
C SER A 92 25.47 -11.45 19.56
N SER A 93 24.60 -10.95 18.69
CA SER A 93 23.59 -11.80 18.02
C SER A 93 23.83 -11.79 16.51
N GLU A 94 23.63 -12.92 15.82
CA GLU A 94 23.81 -13.05 14.36
C GLU A 94 23.12 -11.92 13.57
N LEU A 95 21.97 -11.44 14.06
CA LEU A 95 21.24 -10.33 13.46
C LEU A 95 21.98 -8.99 13.64
N CYS A 96 22.48 -8.70 14.83
CA CYS A 96 23.23 -7.46 15.10
C CYS A 96 24.55 -7.45 14.36
N ASP A 97 25.26 -8.58 14.33
CA ASP A 97 26.52 -8.74 13.61
C ASP A 97 26.29 -8.57 12.10
N TYR A 98 25.27 -9.18 11.54
CA TYR A 98 24.90 -9.01 10.14
C TYR A 98 24.54 -7.56 9.82
N ILE A 99 23.69 -6.93 10.62
CA ILE A 99 23.25 -5.54 10.42
C ILE A 99 24.43 -4.58 10.58
N THR A 100 25.31 -4.81 11.55
CA THR A 100 26.49 -3.98 11.79
C THR A 100 27.50 -4.13 10.66
N SER A 101 27.80 -5.35 10.23
CA SER A 101 28.72 -5.63 9.12
C SER A 101 28.23 -5.01 7.80
N GLU A 102 26.91 -4.96 7.61
CA GLU A 102 26.28 -4.34 6.47
C GLU A 102 26.18 -2.80 6.57
N GLY A 103 26.53 -2.19 7.68
CA GLY A 103 26.43 -0.75 7.89
C GLY A 103 24.99 -0.21 7.91
N ILE A 104 24.03 -1.06 8.30
CA ILE A 104 22.62 -0.68 8.47
C ILE A 104 22.39 -0.21 9.90
N THR A 105 21.89 1.01 10.08
CA THR A 105 21.49 1.53 11.38
C THR A 105 20.06 1.08 11.71
N TRP A 106 19.89 0.38 12.83
CA TRP A 106 18.56 -0.02 13.31
C TRP A 106 18.04 0.95 14.37
N LEU A 107 16.84 1.48 14.16
CA LEU A 107 16.16 2.39 15.07
C LEU A 107 14.91 1.71 15.63
N PHE A 108 14.79 1.61 16.95
CA PHE A 108 13.59 1.13 17.62
C PHE A 108 12.74 2.31 18.06
N ASN A 109 11.45 2.25 17.77
CA ASN A 109 10.52 3.24 18.30
C ASN A 109 10.45 3.13 19.83
N PRO A 110 10.35 4.24 20.55
CA PRO A 110 10.15 4.18 22.00
C PRO A 110 8.90 3.35 22.35
N PRO A 111 8.93 2.57 23.43
CA PRO A 111 7.75 1.90 23.93
C PRO A 111 6.60 2.89 24.16
N THR A 112 5.35 2.50 23.86
CA THR A 112 4.16 3.32 24.08
C THR A 112 4.04 4.61 23.24
N SER A 113 4.77 4.72 22.13
CA SER A 113 4.73 5.90 21.26
C SER A 113 4.09 5.61 19.89
N PRO A 114 2.75 5.38 19.84
CA PRO A 114 2.05 5.01 18.59
C PRO A 114 2.09 6.11 17.52
N HIS A 115 2.37 7.36 17.89
CA HIS A 115 2.40 8.50 16.96
C HIS A 115 3.51 8.40 15.90
N TYR A 116 4.59 7.67 16.19
CA TYR A 116 5.67 7.44 15.23
C TYR A 116 5.29 6.43 14.14
N GLY A 117 4.20 5.66 14.35
CA GLY A 117 3.72 4.57 13.50
C GLY A 117 2.62 4.91 12.48
N GLY A 118 2.01 6.09 12.53
CA GLY A 118 0.74 6.38 11.89
C GLY A 118 0.64 6.13 10.39
N LEU A 119 1.67 6.41 9.61
CA LEU A 119 1.63 6.26 8.15
C LEU A 119 1.70 4.80 7.69
N TRP A 120 2.59 4.00 8.27
CA TRP A 120 2.72 2.59 7.86
C TRP A 120 1.67 1.71 8.54
N GLU A 121 1.27 2.01 9.78
CA GLU A 121 0.21 1.28 10.47
C GLU A 121 -1.11 1.37 9.71
N SER A 122 -1.46 2.53 9.18
CA SER A 122 -2.68 2.71 8.39
C SER A 122 -2.63 1.90 7.09
N ASN A 123 -1.50 1.87 6.38
CA ASN A 123 -1.34 1.08 5.15
C ASN A 123 -1.40 -0.42 5.43
N VAL A 124 -0.71 -0.89 6.49
CA VAL A 124 -0.77 -2.29 6.92
C VAL A 124 -2.18 -2.68 7.33
N LYS A 125 -2.84 -1.85 8.12
CA LYS A 125 -4.21 -2.07 8.59
C LYS A 125 -5.18 -2.17 7.42
N SER A 126 -5.09 -1.24 6.47
CA SER A 126 -5.91 -1.23 5.26
C SER A 126 -5.66 -2.49 4.42
N MET A 127 -4.41 -2.80 4.12
CA MET A 127 -4.05 -3.99 3.35
C MET A 127 -4.58 -5.26 3.99
N LYS A 128 -4.32 -5.48 5.29
CA LYS A 128 -4.82 -6.65 6.03
C LYS A 128 -6.33 -6.75 6.03
N PHE A 129 -7.00 -5.64 6.26
CA PHE A 129 -8.45 -5.56 6.30
C PHE A 129 -9.08 -5.99 4.98
N HIS A 130 -8.55 -5.51 3.85
CA HIS A 130 -9.06 -5.89 2.55
C HIS A 130 -8.67 -7.31 2.17
N LEU A 131 -7.41 -7.68 2.38
CA LEU A 131 -6.91 -9.01 2.05
C LEU A 131 -7.67 -10.11 2.80
N LYS A 132 -7.88 -9.94 4.11
CA LYS A 132 -8.67 -10.88 4.91
C LYS A 132 -10.10 -11.05 4.38
N ARG A 133 -10.74 -9.94 3.98
CA ARG A 133 -12.11 -9.98 3.45
C ARG A 133 -12.22 -10.64 2.09
N VAL A 134 -11.22 -10.43 1.25
CA VAL A 134 -11.21 -10.96 -0.11
C VAL A 134 -10.86 -12.44 -0.12
N LEU A 135 -9.91 -12.85 0.71
CA LEU A 135 -9.56 -14.26 0.87
C LEU A 135 -10.72 -15.08 1.48
N GLY A 136 -11.40 -14.53 2.48
CA GLY A 136 -12.50 -15.22 3.17
C GLY A 136 -12.09 -16.62 3.64
N SER A 137 -12.78 -17.64 3.15
CA SER A 137 -12.49 -19.07 3.38
C SER A 137 -11.67 -19.74 2.28
N THR A 138 -11.17 -18.96 1.30
CA THR A 138 -10.42 -19.50 0.15
C THR A 138 -9.06 -20.04 0.60
N LEU A 139 -8.81 -21.32 0.34
CA LEU A 139 -7.52 -21.96 0.58
C LEU A 139 -6.64 -21.78 -0.65
N LEU A 140 -5.55 -21.03 -0.50
CA LEU A 140 -4.52 -20.83 -1.53
C LEU A 140 -3.28 -21.67 -1.19
N THR A 141 -2.56 -22.13 -2.20
CA THR A 141 -1.21 -22.69 -2.01
C THR A 141 -0.23 -21.55 -1.66
N TYR A 142 0.98 -21.91 -1.25
CA TYR A 142 2.03 -20.93 -0.98
C TYR A 142 2.31 -20.03 -2.20
N GLU A 143 2.43 -20.62 -3.39
CA GLU A 143 2.70 -19.90 -4.64
C GLU A 143 1.53 -19.00 -5.05
N GLU A 144 0.30 -19.49 -4.95
CA GLU A 144 -0.89 -18.70 -5.25
C GLU A 144 -1.00 -17.50 -4.32
N PHE A 145 -0.73 -17.70 -3.02
CA PHE A 145 -0.77 -16.62 -2.05
C PHE A 145 0.38 -15.62 -2.25
N LEU A 146 1.59 -16.09 -2.56
CA LEU A 146 2.72 -15.24 -2.94
C LEU A 146 2.38 -14.40 -4.17
N THR A 147 1.73 -14.99 -5.17
CA THR A 147 1.29 -14.30 -6.39
C THR A 147 0.26 -13.20 -6.06
N VAL A 148 -0.75 -13.52 -5.25
CA VAL A 148 -1.73 -12.52 -4.76
C VAL A 148 -1.02 -11.39 -4.02
N LEU A 149 -0.13 -11.72 -3.09
CA LEU A 149 0.56 -10.74 -2.25
C LEU A 149 1.43 -9.78 -3.08
N THR A 150 2.15 -10.31 -4.08
CA THR A 150 2.98 -9.52 -4.98
C THR A 150 2.13 -8.59 -5.87
N GLN A 151 0.98 -9.05 -6.36
CA GLN A 151 0.06 -8.21 -7.12
C GLN A 151 -0.61 -7.16 -6.23
N VAL A 152 -0.93 -7.48 -4.98
CA VAL A 152 -1.41 -6.51 -3.99
C VAL A 152 -0.34 -5.44 -3.72
N GLU A 153 0.94 -5.81 -3.62
CA GLU A 153 2.06 -4.86 -3.53
C GLU A 153 2.07 -3.92 -4.74
N ALA A 154 1.93 -4.45 -5.95
CA ALA A 154 1.88 -3.65 -7.17
C ALA A 154 0.67 -2.69 -7.17
N CYS A 155 -0.52 -3.14 -6.77
CA CYS A 155 -1.70 -2.30 -6.60
C CYS A 155 -1.43 -1.12 -5.65
N MET A 156 -0.85 -1.39 -4.49
CA MET A 156 -0.54 -0.33 -3.52
C MET A 156 0.51 0.64 -4.02
N ASN A 157 1.48 0.17 -4.80
CA ASN A 157 2.56 0.99 -5.36
C ASN A 157 2.18 1.71 -6.67
N SER A 158 1.04 1.40 -7.26
CA SER A 158 0.50 2.12 -8.43
C SER A 158 -0.23 3.41 -8.06
N ARG A 159 -0.51 3.66 -6.77
CA ARG A 159 -1.31 4.82 -6.33
C ARG A 159 -0.66 6.15 -6.69
N PRO A 160 -1.39 7.11 -7.26
CA PRO A 160 -0.91 8.45 -7.52
C PRO A 160 -0.61 9.21 -6.22
N LEU A 161 0.57 9.82 -6.11
CA LEU A 161 1.00 10.61 -4.95
C LEU A 161 0.83 12.11 -5.20
N CYS A 162 1.31 12.59 -6.34
CA CYS A 162 1.23 13.98 -6.76
C CYS A 162 1.33 14.09 -8.28
N ALA A 163 1.02 15.26 -8.84
CA ALA A 163 1.23 15.54 -10.26
C ALA A 163 2.73 15.52 -10.59
N MET A 164 3.10 15.01 -11.76
CA MET A 164 4.50 15.05 -12.24
C MET A 164 4.85 16.38 -12.92
N SER A 165 3.86 17.05 -13.47
CA SER A 165 4.03 18.30 -14.24
C SER A 165 2.86 19.25 -14.00
N SER A 166 3.08 20.54 -14.21
CA SER A 166 2.02 21.56 -14.27
C SER A 166 1.43 21.76 -15.68
N ASP A 167 1.96 21.05 -16.71
CA ASP A 167 1.44 21.13 -18.08
C ASP A 167 -0.03 20.69 -18.12
N PRO A 168 -0.94 21.49 -18.68
CA PRO A 168 -2.36 21.14 -18.81
C PRO A 168 -2.63 19.86 -19.60
N ASN A 169 -1.74 19.48 -20.51
CA ASN A 169 -1.87 18.29 -21.35
C ASN A 169 -1.18 17.06 -20.78
N ASP A 170 -0.46 17.19 -19.67
CA ASP A 170 0.16 16.07 -18.98
C ASP A 170 -0.73 15.56 -17.85
N PHE A 171 -1.17 14.31 -17.98
CA PHE A 171 -1.98 13.59 -17.00
C PHE A 171 -1.16 12.64 -16.14
N SER A 172 0.17 12.72 -16.20
CA SER A 172 1.06 11.85 -15.45
C SER A 172 1.04 12.18 -13.95
N ALA A 173 0.96 11.14 -13.13
CA ALA A 173 1.08 11.26 -11.68
C ALA A 173 2.26 10.45 -11.18
N LEU A 174 3.01 11.02 -10.25
CA LEU A 174 4.08 10.32 -9.55
C LEU A 174 3.47 9.23 -8.66
N THR A 175 4.01 8.03 -8.74
CA THR A 175 3.60 6.89 -7.92
C THR A 175 4.80 6.29 -7.20
N PRO A 176 4.61 5.50 -6.12
CA PRO A 176 5.68 4.71 -5.53
C PRO A 176 6.40 3.81 -6.54
N GLY A 177 5.68 3.32 -7.56
CA GLY A 177 6.25 2.51 -8.65
C GLY A 177 7.40 3.21 -9.39
N HIS A 178 7.31 4.51 -9.61
CA HIS A 178 8.39 5.28 -10.26
C HIS A 178 9.72 5.21 -9.51
N PHE A 179 9.69 5.14 -8.18
CA PHE A 179 10.89 4.98 -7.37
C PHE A 179 11.41 3.53 -7.34
N LEU A 180 10.63 2.58 -7.81
CA LEU A 180 11.00 1.17 -7.81
C LEU A 180 11.57 0.73 -9.17
N ILE A 181 10.95 1.17 -10.27
CA ILE A 181 11.29 0.73 -11.64
C ILE A 181 11.42 1.88 -12.64
N GLY A 182 11.37 3.14 -12.20
CA GLY A 182 11.45 4.31 -13.09
C GLY A 182 10.18 4.62 -13.88
N ALA A 183 9.10 3.84 -13.71
CA ALA A 183 7.85 3.94 -14.46
C ALA A 183 6.64 3.58 -13.58
N PRO A 184 5.40 3.90 -13.99
CA PRO A 184 4.21 3.43 -13.31
C PRO A 184 4.10 1.91 -13.43
N LEU A 185 3.65 1.27 -12.35
CA LEU A 185 3.36 -0.17 -12.35
C LEU A 185 2.05 -0.42 -13.10
N LEU A 186 2.13 -1.21 -14.15
CA LEU A 186 0.98 -1.63 -14.96
C LEU A 186 0.67 -3.10 -14.69
N ALA A 187 -0.60 -3.48 -14.82
CA ALA A 187 -1.03 -4.87 -14.80
C ALA A 187 -1.22 -5.39 -16.23
N ILE A 188 -1.07 -6.68 -16.41
CA ILE A 188 -1.43 -7.37 -17.65
C ILE A 188 -2.97 -7.25 -17.81
N PRO A 189 -3.47 -6.89 -18.98
CA PRO A 189 -4.91 -6.86 -19.22
C PRO A 189 -5.52 -8.26 -19.04
N GLU A 190 -6.51 -8.36 -18.18
CA GLU A 190 -7.21 -9.59 -17.85
C GLU A 190 -8.72 -9.37 -17.91
N SER A 191 -9.48 -10.45 -18.15
CA SER A 191 -10.94 -10.40 -18.11
C SER A 191 -11.42 -10.06 -16.69
N ASP A 192 -12.49 -9.27 -16.59
CA ASP A 192 -13.14 -9.00 -15.31
C ASP A 192 -13.88 -10.25 -14.81
N LEU A 193 -13.40 -10.79 -13.71
CA LEU A 193 -13.96 -11.98 -13.05
C LEU A 193 -14.75 -11.63 -11.78
N SER A 194 -14.94 -10.35 -11.50
CA SER A 194 -15.48 -9.89 -10.21
C SER A 194 -16.89 -10.41 -9.90
N ASP A 195 -17.70 -10.62 -10.93
CA ASP A 195 -19.09 -11.06 -10.79
C ASP A 195 -19.28 -12.59 -10.98
N VAL A 196 -18.17 -13.30 -11.26
CA VAL A 196 -18.21 -14.75 -11.46
C VAL A 196 -18.19 -15.46 -10.10
N LYS A 197 -19.07 -16.46 -9.92
CA LYS A 197 -19.07 -17.27 -8.69
C LYS A 197 -17.75 -18.02 -8.53
N SER A 198 -17.07 -17.89 -7.39
CA SER A 198 -15.77 -18.52 -7.10
C SER A 198 -15.76 -20.04 -7.32
N SER A 199 -16.90 -20.71 -7.06
CA SER A 199 -17.07 -22.16 -7.28
C SER A 199 -16.99 -22.59 -8.75
N ARG A 200 -17.07 -21.66 -9.70
CA ARG A 200 -16.98 -21.91 -11.14
C ARG A 200 -15.61 -21.60 -11.73
N LEU A 201 -14.72 -21.04 -10.91
CA LEU A 201 -13.41 -20.60 -11.36
C LEU A 201 -12.38 -21.73 -11.21
N LYS A 202 -11.48 -21.82 -12.19
CA LYS A 202 -10.23 -22.60 -12.07
C LYS A 202 -9.30 -21.89 -11.08
N ARG A 203 -8.34 -22.61 -10.52
CA ARG A 203 -7.40 -22.08 -9.51
C ARG A 203 -6.74 -20.77 -9.92
N TRP A 204 -6.24 -20.68 -11.15
CA TRP A 204 -5.64 -19.45 -11.67
C TRP A 204 -6.62 -18.28 -11.70
N SER A 205 -7.81 -18.51 -12.23
CA SER A 205 -8.86 -17.47 -12.29
C SER A 205 -9.32 -17.03 -10.91
N LEU A 206 -9.22 -17.89 -9.91
CA LEU A 206 -9.51 -17.54 -8.51
C LEU A 206 -8.46 -16.57 -7.95
N VAL A 207 -7.17 -16.75 -8.27
CA VAL A 207 -6.09 -15.81 -7.93
C VAL A 207 -6.37 -14.45 -8.57
N GLN A 208 -6.69 -14.42 -9.87
CA GLN A 208 -7.04 -13.19 -10.59
C GLN A 208 -8.24 -12.46 -9.96
N GLN A 209 -9.34 -13.18 -9.70
CA GLN A 209 -10.53 -12.62 -9.05
C GLN A 209 -10.18 -12.02 -7.67
N THR A 210 -9.35 -12.71 -6.90
CA THR A 210 -8.91 -12.27 -5.58
C THR A 210 -8.22 -10.90 -5.65
N VAL A 211 -7.33 -10.71 -6.61
CA VAL A 211 -6.63 -9.43 -6.83
C VAL A 211 -7.58 -8.34 -7.32
N GLN A 212 -8.51 -8.67 -8.23
CA GLN A 212 -9.53 -7.72 -8.72
C GLN A 212 -10.45 -7.25 -7.58
N HIS A 213 -10.87 -8.15 -6.70
CA HIS A 213 -11.67 -7.80 -5.53
C HIS A 213 -10.88 -6.94 -4.53
N PHE A 214 -9.59 -7.26 -4.31
CA PHE A 214 -8.73 -6.42 -3.49
C PHE A 214 -8.62 -5.02 -4.07
N TRP A 215 -8.31 -4.90 -5.37
CA TRP A 215 -8.21 -3.64 -6.08
C TRP A 215 -9.45 -2.76 -5.91
N LYS A 216 -10.64 -3.31 -6.22
CA LYS A 216 -11.91 -2.58 -6.11
C LYS A 216 -12.11 -1.99 -4.71
N ARG A 217 -11.87 -2.79 -3.66
CA ARG A 217 -12.05 -2.37 -2.26
C ARG A 217 -11.02 -1.35 -1.82
N TRP A 218 -9.77 -1.65 -2.07
CA TRP A 218 -8.65 -0.81 -1.65
C TRP A 218 -8.64 0.53 -2.41
N CYS A 219 -8.90 0.53 -3.71
CA CYS A 219 -9.01 1.73 -4.53
C CYS A 219 -10.12 2.66 -4.01
N ALA A 220 -11.29 2.12 -3.66
CA ALA A 220 -12.39 2.89 -3.09
C ALA A 220 -12.00 3.55 -1.75
N GLU A 221 -11.29 2.83 -0.87
CA GLU A 221 -10.77 3.40 0.39
C GLU A 221 -9.73 4.48 0.10
N TYR A 222 -8.74 4.21 -0.76
CA TYR A 222 -7.71 5.17 -1.12
C TYR A 222 -8.30 6.48 -1.68
N LEU A 223 -9.23 6.39 -2.63
CA LEU A 223 -9.92 7.56 -3.18
C LEU A 223 -10.68 8.34 -2.10
N THR A 224 -11.21 7.65 -1.09
CA THR A 224 -11.88 8.32 0.03
C THR A 224 -10.89 9.08 0.92
N THR A 225 -9.64 8.60 1.06
CA THR A 225 -8.60 9.31 1.82
C THR A 225 -8.14 10.60 1.12
N LEU A 226 -8.21 10.64 -0.21
CA LEU A 226 -7.88 11.84 -1.00
C LEU A 226 -9.00 12.87 -1.01
N GLN A 227 -10.24 12.48 -0.69
CA GLN A 227 -11.34 13.43 -0.58
C GLN A 227 -11.19 14.25 0.71
N GLN A 228 -11.08 15.57 0.56
CA GLN A 228 -11.09 16.49 1.69
C GLN A 228 -12.43 16.34 2.43
N ARG A 229 -12.37 15.84 3.66
CA ARG A 229 -13.54 15.86 4.56
C ARG A 229 -13.74 17.29 5.04
N ALA A 230 -14.74 17.96 4.49
CA ALA A 230 -15.17 19.24 5.06
C ALA A 230 -15.59 19.00 6.52
N LYS A 231 -14.87 19.59 7.46
CA LYS A 231 -15.41 19.76 8.83
C LYS A 231 -16.62 20.69 8.71
N TRP A 232 -17.68 20.40 9.42
CA TRP A 232 -18.95 21.16 9.39
C TRP A 232 -18.78 22.70 9.49
N PHE A 233 -17.62 23.16 10.01
CA PHE A 233 -17.31 24.57 10.27
C PHE A 233 -16.34 25.23 9.26
N ARG A 234 -15.86 24.50 8.24
CA ARG A 234 -14.96 25.07 7.23
C ARG A 234 -15.44 24.69 5.83
N ALA A 235 -15.66 25.71 5.00
CA ALA A 235 -15.90 25.47 3.57
C ALA A 235 -14.66 24.80 2.97
N SER A 236 -14.83 23.65 2.29
CA SER A 236 -13.75 23.09 1.48
C SER A 236 -13.45 24.05 0.32
N PRO A 237 -12.18 24.28 -0.02
CA PRO A 237 -11.84 25.09 -1.18
C PRO A 237 -12.43 24.45 -2.44
N ASN A 238 -12.93 25.27 -3.35
CA ASN A 238 -13.39 24.82 -4.64
C ASN A 238 -12.20 24.25 -5.45
N LEU A 239 -12.48 23.28 -6.28
CA LEU A 239 -11.54 22.83 -7.32
C LEU A 239 -11.23 23.98 -8.28
N LYS A 240 -10.01 24.01 -8.80
CA LYS A 240 -9.53 25.05 -9.72
C LYS A 240 -9.27 24.46 -11.10
N CYS A 241 -9.36 25.28 -12.15
CA CYS A 241 -8.87 24.88 -13.47
C CYS A 241 -7.37 24.54 -13.40
N GLY A 242 -6.96 23.48 -14.09
CA GLY A 242 -5.60 22.94 -14.06
C GLY A 242 -5.36 21.89 -12.96
N ASP A 243 -6.21 21.77 -11.95
CA ASP A 243 -6.07 20.75 -10.91
C ASP A 243 -6.07 19.34 -11.53
N LEU A 244 -5.09 18.52 -11.16
CA LEU A 244 -5.04 17.10 -11.53
C LEU A 244 -5.95 16.30 -10.59
N VAL A 245 -6.83 15.51 -11.16
CA VAL A 245 -7.84 14.76 -10.41
C VAL A 245 -7.91 13.29 -10.81
N LEU A 246 -8.16 12.42 -9.83
CA LEU A 246 -8.59 11.05 -10.05
C LEU A 246 -10.11 11.03 -10.22
N ILE A 247 -10.57 10.34 -11.26
CA ILE A 247 -11.99 10.14 -11.53
C ILE A 247 -12.41 8.80 -10.96
N LYS A 248 -13.35 8.80 -10.00
CA LYS A 248 -13.90 7.55 -9.46
C LYS A 248 -14.54 6.72 -10.56
N ASN A 249 -13.97 5.55 -10.80
CA ASN A 249 -14.51 4.55 -11.72
C ASN A 249 -14.28 3.15 -11.11
N GLU A 250 -15.36 2.44 -10.85
CA GLU A 250 -15.34 1.13 -10.20
C GLU A 250 -14.99 -0.03 -11.15
N GLN A 251 -14.94 0.23 -12.46
CA GLN A 251 -14.74 -0.78 -13.51
C GLN A 251 -13.32 -0.85 -14.06
N LEU A 252 -12.37 -0.11 -13.48
CA LEU A 252 -11.00 -0.15 -13.95
C LEU A 252 -10.28 -1.41 -13.47
N PRO A 253 -9.48 -2.06 -14.33
CA PRO A 253 -8.64 -3.17 -13.94
C PRO A 253 -7.57 -2.75 -12.94
N PRO A 254 -6.92 -3.71 -12.23
CA PRO A 254 -5.86 -3.42 -11.29
C PRO A 254 -4.77 -2.51 -11.87
N ASN A 255 -4.21 -1.64 -11.04
CA ASN A 255 -3.16 -0.67 -11.33
C ASN A 255 -3.53 0.43 -12.34
N GLN A 256 -4.76 0.48 -12.83
CA GLN A 256 -5.21 1.53 -13.74
C GLN A 256 -5.97 2.62 -12.99
N TRP A 257 -5.56 3.86 -13.22
CA TRP A 257 -6.18 5.05 -12.64
C TRP A 257 -6.72 5.95 -13.74
N LYS A 258 -7.95 6.38 -13.62
CA LYS A 258 -8.51 7.38 -14.54
C LYS A 258 -8.17 8.76 -14.04
N ILE A 259 -7.21 9.41 -14.71
CA ILE A 259 -6.67 10.71 -14.34
C ILE A 259 -7.12 11.73 -15.39
N GLY A 260 -7.32 12.97 -14.97
CA GLY A 260 -7.56 14.08 -15.88
C GLY A 260 -7.34 15.41 -15.18
N ARG A 261 -7.33 16.50 -15.95
CA ARG A 261 -7.22 17.87 -15.44
C ARG A 261 -8.55 18.59 -15.56
N ILE A 262 -8.82 19.45 -14.59
CA ILE A 262 -10.01 20.30 -14.63
C ILE A 262 -9.81 21.36 -15.70
N ALA A 263 -10.58 21.25 -16.79
CA ALA A 263 -10.60 22.22 -17.86
C ALA A 263 -11.52 23.40 -17.54
N LEU A 264 -12.71 23.13 -16.99
CA LEU A 264 -13.70 24.14 -16.66
C LEU A 264 -14.47 23.78 -15.39
N ILE A 265 -14.71 24.76 -14.54
CA ILE A 265 -15.56 24.65 -13.34
C ILE A 265 -16.92 25.28 -13.59
N HIS A 266 -17.98 24.68 -13.03
CA HIS A 266 -19.34 25.16 -13.14
C HIS A 266 -19.86 25.56 -11.74
N PRO A 267 -19.68 26.83 -11.34
CA PRO A 267 -20.17 27.31 -10.05
C PRO A 267 -21.69 27.44 -10.06
N GLY A 268 -22.33 27.10 -8.96
CA GLY A 268 -23.74 27.40 -8.73
C GLY A 268 -23.98 28.86 -8.35
N SER A 269 -25.25 29.23 -8.15
CA SER A 269 -25.65 30.58 -7.66
C SER A 269 -25.01 30.95 -6.32
N ASP A 270 -24.67 29.96 -5.50
CA ASP A 270 -23.98 30.07 -4.21
C ASP A 270 -22.45 30.08 -4.34
N LYS A 271 -21.90 30.24 -5.54
CA LYS A 271 -20.47 30.21 -5.88
C LYS A 271 -19.76 28.89 -5.53
N LYS A 272 -20.49 27.83 -5.16
CA LYS A 272 -19.91 26.51 -4.91
C LYS A 272 -19.85 25.71 -6.21
N VAL A 273 -18.69 25.10 -6.45
CA VAL A 273 -18.49 24.23 -7.59
C VAL A 273 -18.98 22.82 -7.27
N ARG A 274 -20.03 22.36 -7.96
CA ARG A 274 -20.57 21.00 -7.83
C ARG A 274 -20.30 20.12 -9.02
N VAL A 275 -19.98 20.74 -10.15
CA VAL A 275 -19.71 20.04 -11.42
C VAL A 275 -18.46 20.67 -12.05
N ALA A 276 -17.63 19.85 -12.65
CA ALA A 276 -16.48 20.27 -13.43
C ALA A 276 -16.40 19.51 -14.76
N THR A 277 -15.85 20.14 -15.78
CA THR A 277 -15.43 19.51 -17.03
C THR A 277 -13.96 19.12 -16.88
N ILE A 278 -13.64 17.86 -17.17
CA ILE A 278 -12.33 17.27 -16.97
C ILE A 278 -11.79 16.88 -18.33
N HIS A 279 -10.62 17.36 -18.69
CA HIS A 279 -9.86 16.93 -19.84
C HIS A 279 -9.08 15.67 -19.51
N THR A 280 -9.16 14.64 -20.36
CA THR A 280 -8.47 13.34 -20.20
C THR A 280 -7.93 12.88 -21.54
N ALA A 281 -7.05 11.87 -21.54
CA ALA A 281 -6.55 11.25 -22.76
C ALA A 281 -7.67 10.70 -23.68
N ALA A 282 -8.86 10.43 -23.15
CA ALA A 282 -10.02 9.95 -23.91
C ALA A 282 -11.03 11.06 -24.26
N GLY A 283 -10.66 12.33 -24.07
CA GLY A 283 -11.50 13.51 -24.33
C GLY A 283 -12.08 14.13 -23.05
N ASP A 284 -13.02 15.03 -23.23
CA ASP A 284 -13.62 15.85 -22.17
C ASP A 284 -14.85 15.17 -21.55
N PHE A 285 -14.89 15.14 -20.23
CA PHE A 285 -15.99 14.56 -19.48
C PHE A 285 -16.53 15.53 -18.42
N LYS A 286 -17.82 15.71 -18.37
CA LYS A 286 -18.49 16.47 -17.29
C LYS A 286 -18.83 15.53 -16.12
N ARG A 287 -18.35 15.87 -14.90
CA ARG A 287 -18.53 15.05 -13.71
C ARG A 287 -18.87 15.86 -12.47
N ALA A 288 -19.63 15.27 -11.56
CA ALA A 288 -19.87 15.84 -10.24
C ALA A 288 -18.57 15.82 -9.42
N VAL A 289 -18.31 16.86 -8.64
CA VAL A 289 -17.13 17.00 -7.78
C VAL A 289 -17.01 15.84 -6.77
N THR A 290 -18.12 15.27 -6.33
CA THR A 290 -18.15 14.09 -5.46
C THR A 290 -17.55 12.82 -6.09
N LYS A 291 -17.42 12.81 -7.41
CA LYS A 291 -16.76 11.72 -8.18
C LYS A 291 -15.30 12.03 -8.52
N LEU A 292 -14.76 13.13 -8.00
CA LEU A 292 -13.40 13.61 -8.24
C LEU A 292 -12.60 13.60 -6.95
N CYS A 293 -11.35 13.19 -7.03
CA CYS A 293 -10.41 13.24 -5.92
C CYS A 293 -9.20 14.06 -6.37
N LEU A 294 -8.93 15.17 -5.71
CA LEU A 294 -7.79 16.03 -6.01
C LEU A 294 -6.48 15.28 -5.71
N ILE A 295 -5.59 15.26 -6.67
CA ILE A 295 -4.20 14.82 -6.47
C ILE A 295 -3.42 16.01 -5.92
N PRO A 296 -2.66 15.88 -4.83
CA PRO A 296 -1.85 16.96 -4.30
C PRO A 296 -0.86 17.48 -5.36
N ASN A 297 -0.71 18.79 -5.44
CA ASN A 297 0.37 19.39 -6.23
C ASN A 297 1.65 19.39 -5.39
N HIS A 298 2.80 19.39 -6.06
CA HIS A 298 4.06 19.74 -5.42
C HIS A 298 4.08 21.27 -5.24
N ASP A 299 3.89 21.73 -4.02
CA ASP A 299 4.32 23.05 -3.58
C ASP A 299 5.74 22.97 -3.00
#